data_e391d9455c26bb726ed6c43d24a24e31
#
_entry.id   e391d9455c26bb726ed6c43d24a24e31
#
_cell.length_a   1.000
_cell.length_b   1.000
_cell.length_c   1.000
_cell.angle_alpha   90.00
_cell.angle_beta   90.00
_cell.angle_gamma   90.00
#
_symmetry.space_group_name_H-M   'P 1'
#
loop_
_entity.id
_entity.type
_entity.pdbx_description
1 polymer ?
#
loop_
_entity_poly.entity_id
_entity_poly.type
_entity_poly.pdbx_seq_one_letter_code
_entity_poly.pdbx_strand_id
1 'polypeptide(L)'
;MLRVILSVVAAVGVVATMPVAAQQSAGPRVPLVQDDTSDPDAQALFKELRARGTSPLNLHRVYGNAPKLARATLAVAQALRYDAIVSRADKELIILRATQLARGDYQFGQHRRLAISCGITVEQIDSLPQWRDSKLFSDRQRAVLAYADAMASAQGVDDATFDAMKAFFNTKEIIELTMNAAYYSASSQISRALRITAEGNPKGGGYGTCR
;
A
#
# COMPACT_ATOMS: atom_id res chain seq x y z
N MET A 1 -42.43 18.10 -55.21
CA MET A 1 -42.13 17.53 -53.87
C MET A 1 -40.71 16.97 -53.90
N LEU A 2 -39.78 17.76 -53.36
CA LEU A 2 -38.34 17.41 -53.37
C LEU A 2 -37.99 16.83 -51.99
N ARG A 3 -37.57 15.55 -51.93
CA ARG A 3 -37.12 14.88 -50.69
C ARG A 3 -35.61 15.11 -50.53
N VAL A 4 -35.26 15.87 -49.52
CA VAL A 4 -33.87 16.04 -49.07
C VAL A 4 -33.52 14.85 -48.15
N ILE A 5 -32.55 14.03 -48.55
CA ILE A 5 -32.00 12.95 -47.77
C ILE A 5 -30.80 13.53 -47.00
N LEU A 6 -30.92 13.69 -45.67
CA LEU A 6 -29.83 14.08 -44.80
C LEU A 6 -29.01 12.82 -44.44
N SER A 7 -27.80 12.73 -44.98
CA SER A 7 -26.84 11.68 -44.58
C SER A 7 -26.08 12.12 -43.31
N VAL A 8 -26.33 11.41 -42.21
CA VAL A 8 -25.57 11.59 -40.97
C VAL A 8 -24.30 10.73 -41.06
N VAL A 9 -23.16 11.37 -41.18
CA VAL A 9 -21.85 10.71 -41.08
C VAL A 9 -21.49 10.61 -39.60
N ALA A 10 -21.55 9.41 -39.04
CA ALA A 10 -21.08 9.15 -37.70
C ALA A 10 -19.53 9.02 -37.71
N ALA A 11 -18.86 10.00 -37.14
CA ALA A 11 -17.42 9.92 -36.89
C ALA A 11 -17.16 8.96 -35.72
N VAL A 12 -16.64 7.75 -36.01
CA VAL A 12 -16.16 6.81 -35.01
C VAL A 12 -14.78 7.29 -34.56
N GLY A 13 -14.72 7.91 -33.39
CA GLY A 13 -13.47 8.27 -32.75
C GLY A 13 -12.74 7.02 -32.27
N VAL A 14 -11.62 6.67 -32.87
CA VAL A 14 -10.72 5.62 -32.39
C VAL A 14 -10.01 6.15 -31.15
N VAL A 15 -10.45 5.72 -29.96
CA VAL A 15 -9.71 5.91 -28.73
C VAL A 15 -8.52 4.94 -28.75
N ALA A 16 -7.33 5.45 -29.06
CA ALA A 16 -6.11 4.67 -28.97
C ALA A 16 -5.85 4.31 -27.51
N THR A 17 -6.18 3.09 -27.12
CA THR A 17 -5.78 2.53 -25.82
C THR A 17 -4.28 2.22 -25.86
N MET A 18 -3.47 3.03 -25.18
CA MET A 18 -2.05 2.71 -24.98
C MET A 18 -1.92 1.39 -24.21
N PRO A 19 -1.08 0.45 -24.65
CA PRO A 19 -0.90 -0.80 -23.93
C PRO A 19 -0.29 -0.56 -22.54
N VAL A 20 -0.87 -1.20 -21.52
CA VAL A 20 -0.44 -1.15 -20.11
C VAL A 20 1.06 -1.48 -19.93
N ALA A 21 1.66 -2.24 -20.84
CA ALA A 21 3.09 -2.58 -20.83
C ALA A 21 4.04 -1.38 -21.00
N ALA A 22 3.60 -0.27 -21.61
CA ALA A 22 4.43 0.94 -21.78
C ALA A 22 4.59 1.76 -20.48
N GLN A 23 3.78 1.51 -19.45
CA GLN A 23 3.88 2.22 -18.15
C GLN A 23 4.91 1.62 -17.20
N GLN A 24 5.34 0.38 -17.40
CA GLN A 24 6.26 -0.32 -16.49
C GLN A 24 7.75 -0.02 -16.73
N SER A 25 8.13 0.60 -17.82
CA SER A 25 9.53 0.89 -18.17
C SER A 25 10.03 2.28 -17.75
N ALA A 26 9.16 3.17 -17.28
CA ALA A 26 9.56 4.50 -16.85
C ALA A 26 9.88 4.48 -15.34
N GLY A 27 11.12 4.85 -14.96
CA GLY A 27 11.54 4.99 -13.57
C GLY A 27 10.73 6.01 -12.76
N PRO A 28 11.13 6.28 -11.50
CA PRO A 28 10.48 7.27 -10.65
C PRO A 28 10.37 8.64 -11.33
N ARG A 29 9.25 9.34 -11.07
CA ARG A 29 8.99 10.69 -11.62
C ARG A 29 9.82 11.79 -10.98
N VAL A 30 10.42 11.50 -9.83
CA VAL A 30 11.30 12.40 -9.07
C VAL A 30 12.64 11.71 -8.81
N PRO A 31 13.73 12.45 -8.63
CA PRO A 31 15.03 11.87 -8.37
C PRO A 31 15.04 10.96 -7.14
N LEU A 32 15.82 9.89 -7.20
CA LEU A 32 16.20 9.11 -6.03
C LEU A 32 17.39 9.79 -5.36
N VAL A 33 17.19 10.44 -4.22
CA VAL A 33 18.26 11.07 -3.45
C VAL A 33 19.30 10.01 -3.06
N GLN A 34 20.56 10.28 -3.40
CA GLN A 34 21.66 9.36 -3.14
C GLN A 34 22.27 9.59 -1.76
N ASP A 35 23.11 8.65 -1.32
CA ASP A 35 23.71 8.67 0.01
C ASP A 35 24.72 9.82 0.20
N ASP A 36 25.30 10.30 -0.90
CA ASP A 36 26.25 11.40 -0.97
C ASP A 36 25.60 12.78 -1.19
N THR A 37 24.28 12.88 -1.01
CA THR A 37 23.55 14.15 -1.12
C THR A 37 24.17 15.23 -0.24
N SER A 38 24.22 16.48 -0.75
CA SER A 38 24.65 17.65 0.03
C SER A 38 23.57 18.19 0.99
N ASP A 39 22.32 17.71 0.90
CA ASP A 39 21.24 18.11 1.80
C ASP A 39 21.43 17.48 3.19
N PRO A 40 21.71 18.26 4.25
CA PRO A 40 21.95 17.73 5.58
C PRO A 40 20.74 17.07 6.22
N ASP A 41 19.52 17.52 5.88
CA ASP A 41 18.28 16.92 6.38
C ASP A 41 18.02 15.53 5.74
N ALA A 42 18.33 15.38 4.46
CA ALA A 42 18.26 14.07 3.77
C ALA A 42 19.34 13.10 4.30
N GLN A 43 20.59 13.59 4.51
CA GLN A 43 21.64 12.79 5.14
C GLN A 43 21.23 12.29 6.53
N ALA A 44 20.65 13.18 7.34
CA ALA A 44 20.19 12.84 8.68
C ALA A 44 19.05 11.82 8.64
N LEU A 45 18.10 11.94 7.71
CA LEU A 45 17.03 10.96 7.48
C LEU A 45 17.62 9.57 7.18
N PHE A 46 18.57 9.46 6.26
CA PHE A 46 19.18 8.19 5.90
C PHE A 46 20.01 7.58 7.03
N LYS A 47 20.70 8.44 7.81
CA LYS A 47 21.40 8.01 9.02
C LYS A 47 20.47 7.41 10.06
N GLU A 48 19.32 8.05 10.31
CA GLU A 48 18.29 7.55 11.22
C GLU A 48 17.74 6.20 10.78
N LEU A 49 17.45 6.02 9.49
CA LEU A 49 16.99 4.74 8.94
C LEU A 49 18.02 3.61 9.19
N ARG A 50 19.30 3.88 8.91
CA ARG A 50 20.38 2.90 9.12
C ARG A 50 20.60 2.57 10.59
N ALA A 51 20.51 3.56 11.48
CA ALA A 51 20.61 3.34 12.91
C ALA A 51 19.51 2.39 13.45
N ARG A 52 18.38 2.30 12.74
CA ARG A 52 17.28 1.36 13.01
C ARG A 52 17.39 0.03 12.24
N GLY A 53 18.53 -0.22 11.58
CA GLY A 53 18.76 -1.43 10.80
C GLY A 53 18.05 -1.46 9.44
N THR A 54 17.55 -0.33 8.95
CA THR A 54 16.87 -0.23 7.66
C THR A 54 17.75 0.49 6.64
N SER A 55 18.16 -0.19 5.58
CA SER A 55 18.77 0.49 4.43
C SER A 55 17.73 1.36 3.73
N PRO A 56 18.11 2.59 3.27
CA PRO A 56 17.18 3.42 2.51
C PRO A 56 16.68 2.73 1.24
N LEU A 57 15.37 2.48 1.20
CA LEU A 57 14.66 1.94 0.04
C LEU A 57 14.33 3.06 -0.96
N ASN A 58 13.86 2.72 -2.16
CA ASN A 58 13.46 3.71 -3.17
C ASN A 58 12.38 4.68 -2.64
N LEU A 59 11.45 4.21 -1.82
CA LEU A 59 10.51 5.07 -1.12
C LEU A 59 11.21 6.14 -0.27
N HIS A 60 12.20 5.74 0.52
CA HIS A 60 12.96 6.66 1.37
C HIS A 60 13.80 7.64 0.55
N ARG A 61 14.36 7.18 -0.57
CA ARG A 61 15.13 8.01 -1.50
C ARG A 61 14.27 9.04 -2.21
N VAL A 62 13.05 8.68 -2.60
CA VAL A 62 12.06 9.63 -3.12
C VAL A 62 11.69 10.66 -2.06
N TYR A 63 11.43 10.20 -0.84
CA TYR A 63 11.08 11.06 0.30
C TYR A 63 12.24 11.97 0.75
N GLY A 64 13.48 11.60 0.43
CA GLY A 64 14.66 12.45 0.66
C GLY A 64 14.59 13.81 -0.04
N ASN A 65 13.74 13.98 -1.07
CA ASN A 65 13.47 15.30 -1.69
C ASN A 65 12.62 16.23 -0.80
N ALA A 66 12.00 15.72 0.27
CA ALA A 66 11.25 16.49 1.26
C ALA A 66 11.50 15.92 2.67
N PRO A 67 12.74 15.99 3.18
CA PRO A 67 13.19 15.19 4.31
C PRO A 67 12.46 15.50 5.62
N LYS A 68 12.03 16.74 5.84
CA LYS A 68 11.24 17.11 7.03
C LYS A 68 9.87 16.45 7.04
N LEU A 69 9.17 16.46 5.89
CA LEU A 69 7.89 15.77 5.73
C LEU A 69 8.06 14.25 5.80
N ALA A 70 9.13 13.73 5.19
CA ALA A 70 9.49 12.31 5.25
C ALA A 70 9.62 11.82 6.70
N ARG A 71 10.32 12.56 7.57
CA ARG A 71 10.46 12.19 9.00
C ARG A 71 9.13 12.09 9.70
N ALA A 72 8.23 13.06 9.51
CA ALA A 72 6.89 13.02 10.11
C ALA A 72 6.10 11.81 9.63
N THR A 73 6.12 11.54 8.32
CA THR A 73 5.44 10.39 7.71
C THR A 73 6.02 9.06 8.20
N LEU A 74 7.34 8.94 8.29
CA LEU A 74 8.01 7.74 8.76
C LEU A 74 7.86 7.53 10.27
N ALA A 75 7.65 8.60 11.06
CA ALA A 75 7.33 8.46 12.48
C ALA A 75 5.99 7.73 12.69
N VAL A 76 4.98 8.03 11.87
CA VAL A 76 3.70 7.29 11.88
C VAL A 76 3.93 5.83 11.53
N ALA A 77 4.68 5.53 10.46
CA ALA A 77 5.00 4.15 10.07
C ALA A 77 5.72 3.38 11.18
N GLN A 78 6.65 4.03 11.89
CA GLN A 78 7.37 3.44 13.02
C GLN A 78 6.42 3.11 14.19
N ALA A 79 5.55 4.04 14.57
CA ALA A 79 4.57 3.82 15.63
C ALA A 79 3.63 2.65 15.27
N LEU A 80 3.06 2.63 14.06
CA LEU A 80 2.22 1.53 13.58
C LEU A 80 2.95 0.18 13.58
N ARG A 81 4.24 0.19 13.33
CA ARG A 81 5.04 -1.04 13.27
C ARG A 81 5.42 -1.57 14.64
N TYR A 82 5.90 -0.71 15.54
CA TYR A 82 6.61 -1.12 16.76
C TYR A 82 5.83 -0.83 18.04
N ASP A 83 4.96 0.20 18.08
CA ASP A 83 4.25 0.62 19.28
C ASP A 83 2.81 0.10 19.32
N ALA A 84 2.29 -0.41 18.20
CA ALA A 84 0.96 -0.99 18.10
C ALA A 84 0.91 -2.37 18.78
N ILE A 85 -0.18 -2.61 19.53
CA ILE A 85 -0.39 -3.87 20.29
C ILE A 85 -1.08 -4.96 19.47
N VAL A 86 -1.80 -4.60 18.41
CA VAL A 86 -2.46 -5.58 17.52
C VAL A 86 -1.41 -6.49 16.88
N SER A 87 -1.78 -7.76 16.70
CA SER A 87 -0.84 -8.76 16.19
C SER A 87 -0.23 -8.36 14.85
N ARG A 88 1.05 -8.71 14.66
CA ARG A 88 1.72 -8.40 13.40
C ARG A 88 1.03 -9.05 12.20
N ALA A 89 0.51 -10.27 12.35
CA ALA A 89 -0.23 -10.96 11.29
C ALA A 89 -1.48 -10.20 10.87
N ASP A 90 -2.28 -9.68 11.83
CA ASP A 90 -3.46 -8.89 11.52
C ASP A 90 -3.09 -7.56 10.84
N LYS A 91 -2.00 -6.91 11.28
CA LYS A 91 -1.46 -5.72 10.61
C LYS A 91 -1.07 -6.01 9.17
N GLU A 92 -0.32 -7.06 8.91
CA GLU A 92 0.10 -7.39 7.55
C GLU A 92 -1.09 -7.77 6.67
N LEU A 93 -2.10 -8.44 7.21
CA LEU A 93 -3.30 -8.81 6.46
C LEU A 93 -4.09 -7.57 5.99
N ILE A 94 -4.34 -6.62 6.91
CA ILE A 94 -5.05 -5.39 6.54
C ILE A 94 -4.23 -4.52 5.59
N ILE A 95 -2.90 -4.48 5.76
CA ILE A 95 -1.98 -3.75 4.87
C ILE A 95 -2.02 -4.34 3.47
N LEU A 96 -1.92 -5.67 3.33
CA LEU A 96 -1.99 -6.32 2.02
C LEU A 96 -3.31 -6.01 1.32
N ARG A 97 -4.44 -6.10 2.05
CA ARG A 97 -5.73 -5.82 1.44
C ARG A 97 -5.87 -4.35 1.05
N ALA A 98 -5.51 -3.42 1.93
CA ALA A 98 -5.57 -1.98 1.68
C ALA A 98 -4.68 -1.58 0.48
N THR A 99 -3.46 -2.11 0.40
CA THR A 99 -2.54 -1.83 -0.71
C THR A 99 -3.01 -2.44 -2.03
N GLN A 100 -3.62 -3.63 -2.00
CA GLN A 100 -4.23 -4.25 -3.17
C GLN A 100 -5.39 -3.40 -3.72
N LEU A 101 -6.30 -2.95 -2.86
CA LEU A 101 -7.43 -2.09 -3.23
C LEU A 101 -6.95 -0.74 -3.78
N ALA A 102 -5.90 -0.18 -3.19
CA ALA A 102 -5.25 1.05 -3.67
C ALA A 102 -4.36 0.84 -4.91
N ARG A 103 -4.24 -0.40 -5.44
CA ARG A 103 -3.35 -0.77 -6.56
C ARG A 103 -1.89 -0.37 -6.31
N GLY A 104 -1.42 -0.55 -5.08
CA GLY A 104 -0.10 -0.14 -4.61
C GLY A 104 0.93 -1.27 -4.72
N ASP A 105 1.34 -1.64 -5.93
CA ASP A 105 2.24 -2.78 -6.20
C ASP A 105 3.54 -2.70 -5.40
N TYR A 106 4.11 -1.50 -5.25
CA TYR A 106 5.32 -1.29 -4.45
C TYR A 106 5.11 -1.71 -2.99
N GLN A 107 4.07 -1.16 -2.35
CA GLN A 107 3.78 -1.46 -0.94
C GLN A 107 3.36 -2.92 -0.76
N PHE A 108 2.51 -3.42 -1.64
CA PHE A 108 2.08 -4.82 -1.62
C PHE A 108 3.28 -5.78 -1.69
N GLY A 109 4.21 -5.54 -2.62
CA GLY A 109 5.42 -6.37 -2.78
C GLY A 109 6.32 -6.35 -1.55
N GLN A 110 6.48 -5.19 -0.89
CA GLN A 110 7.26 -5.08 0.35
C GLN A 110 6.60 -5.85 1.50
N HIS A 111 5.28 -5.70 1.67
CA HIS A 111 4.53 -6.30 2.77
C HIS A 111 4.22 -7.79 2.57
N ARG A 112 4.18 -8.29 1.32
CA ARG A 112 3.98 -9.71 1.02
C ARG A 112 5.00 -10.60 1.74
N ARG A 113 6.28 -10.22 1.73
CA ARG A 113 7.33 -10.99 2.42
C ARG A 113 7.17 -10.97 3.94
N LEU A 114 6.78 -9.83 4.49
CA LEU A 114 6.50 -9.70 5.92
C LEU A 114 5.29 -10.53 6.34
N ALA A 115 4.20 -10.48 5.59
CA ALA A 115 3.01 -11.26 5.84
C ALA A 115 3.33 -12.76 5.90
N ILE A 116 4.12 -13.26 4.95
CA ILE A 116 4.57 -14.66 4.94
C ILE A 116 5.39 -14.97 6.20
N SER A 117 6.32 -14.10 6.60
CA SER A 117 7.10 -14.30 7.83
C SER A 117 6.25 -14.26 9.11
N CYS A 118 5.04 -13.67 9.04
CA CYS A 118 4.06 -13.60 10.11
C CYS A 118 3.00 -14.73 10.07
N GLY A 119 3.18 -15.71 9.19
CA GLY A 119 2.32 -16.88 9.11
C GLY A 119 1.10 -16.73 8.19
N ILE A 120 0.98 -15.64 7.42
CA ILE A 120 0.01 -15.57 6.32
C ILE A 120 0.55 -16.42 5.17
N THR A 121 -0.22 -17.40 4.73
CA THR A 121 0.26 -18.32 3.68
C THR A 121 0.22 -17.67 2.29
N VAL A 122 1.03 -18.22 1.38
CA VAL A 122 1.03 -17.76 -0.03
C VAL A 122 -0.36 -17.90 -0.64
N GLU A 123 -1.03 -19.01 -0.35
CA GLU A 123 -2.39 -19.31 -0.85
C GLU A 123 -3.41 -18.30 -0.31
N GLN A 124 -3.28 -17.87 0.95
CA GLN A 124 -4.11 -16.79 1.49
C GLN A 124 -3.87 -15.46 0.75
N ILE A 125 -2.60 -15.10 0.53
CA ILE A 125 -2.27 -13.86 -0.19
C ILE A 125 -2.80 -13.89 -1.63
N ASP A 126 -2.63 -15.00 -2.32
CA ASP A 126 -3.09 -15.16 -3.70
C ASP A 126 -4.63 -15.19 -3.80
N SER A 127 -5.32 -15.57 -2.69
CA SER A 127 -6.79 -15.58 -2.58
C SER A 127 -7.39 -14.23 -2.16
N LEU A 128 -6.59 -13.21 -1.84
CA LEU A 128 -7.10 -11.90 -1.42
C LEU A 128 -8.09 -11.26 -2.42
N PRO A 129 -7.92 -11.36 -3.75
CA PRO A 129 -8.88 -10.78 -4.69
C PRO A 129 -10.31 -11.33 -4.54
N GLN A 130 -10.45 -12.60 -4.19
CA GLN A 130 -11.72 -13.32 -4.00
C GLN A 130 -11.86 -13.90 -2.58
N TRP A 131 -11.32 -13.23 -1.57
CA TRP A 131 -11.26 -13.72 -0.20
C TRP A 131 -12.63 -14.11 0.39
N ARG A 132 -13.73 -13.49 -0.09
CA ARG A 132 -15.09 -13.79 0.39
C ARG A 132 -15.49 -15.23 0.10
N ASP A 133 -15.07 -15.77 -1.04
CA ASP A 133 -15.40 -17.13 -1.48
C ASP A 133 -14.37 -18.16 -0.99
N SER A 134 -13.23 -17.70 -0.50
CA SER A 134 -12.15 -18.56 0.00
C SER A 134 -12.46 -19.10 1.38
N LYS A 135 -12.12 -20.37 1.64
CA LYS A 135 -12.20 -21.02 2.96
C LYS A 135 -10.91 -20.90 3.77
N LEU A 136 -9.91 -20.21 3.25
CA LEU A 136 -8.58 -20.11 3.86
C LEU A 136 -8.51 -19.10 5.02
N PHE A 137 -9.53 -18.27 5.20
CA PHE A 137 -9.53 -17.19 6.19
C PHE A 137 -10.43 -17.54 7.38
N SER A 138 -9.90 -17.39 8.60
CA SER A 138 -10.67 -17.48 9.84
C SER A 138 -11.67 -16.31 9.95
N ASP A 139 -12.68 -16.42 10.83
CA ASP A 139 -13.66 -15.35 11.07
C ASP A 139 -12.99 -14.03 11.48
N ARG A 140 -11.94 -14.09 12.32
CA ARG A 140 -11.13 -12.93 12.68
C ARG A 140 -10.47 -12.29 11.45
N GLN A 141 -9.86 -13.07 10.58
CA GLN A 141 -9.23 -12.59 9.35
C GLN A 141 -10.27 -12.03 8.37
N ARG A 142 -11.43 -12.66 8.28
CA ARG A 142 -12.56 -12.19 7.45
C ARG A 142 -13.09 -10.83 7.93
N ALA A 143 -13.17 -10.60 9.24
CA ALA A 143 -13.55 -9.29 9.80
C ALA A 143 -12.52 -8.21 9.38
N VAL A 144 -11.23 -8.49 9.48
CA VAL A 144 -10.15 -7.57 9.04
C VAL A 144 -10.27 -7.24 7.54
N LEU A 145 -10.51 -8.25 6.70
CA LEU A 145 -10.62 -8.06 5.24
C LEU A 145 -11.89 -7.28 4.85
N ALA A 146 -13.02 -7.57 5.50
CA ALA A 146 -14.27 -6.83 5.29
C ALA A 146 -14.12 -5.36 5.71
N TYR A 147 -13.45 -5.12 6.83
CA TYR A 147 -13.16 -3.78 7.31
C TYR A 147 -12.28 -2.99 6.33
N ALA A 148 -11.22 -3.62 5.80
CA ALA A 148 -10.37 -3.00 4.78
C ALA A 148 -11.13 -2.66 3.50
N ASP A 149 -12.04 -3.55 3.05
CA ASP A 149 -12.90 -3.30 1.89
C ASP A 149 -13.84 -2.12 2.13
N ALA A 150 -14.48 -2.07 3.30
CA ALA A 150 -15.38 -0.98 3.68
C ALA A 150 -14.66 0.36 3.77
N MET A 151 -13.46 0.40 4.37
CA MET A 151 -12.63 1.60 4.41
C MET A 151 -12.22 2.13 3.03
N ALA A 152 -12.07 1.25 2.05
CA ALA A 152 -11.72 1.63 0.68
C ALA A 152 -12.94 2.00 -0.17
N SER A 153 -14.15 1.72 0.31
CA SER A 153 -15.39 2.02 -0.41
C SER A 153 -15.81 3.49 -0.25
N ALA A 154 -16.58 4.00 -1.22
CA ALA A 154 -17.14 5.35 -1.14
C ALA A 154 -18.23 5.49 -0.05
N GLN A 155 -18.82 4.37 0.38
CA GLN A 155 -19.85 4.34 1.43
C GLN A 155 -19.25 4.41 2.84
N GLY A 156 -17.95 4.08 2.97
CA GLY A 156 -17.29 3.98 4.26
C GLY A 156 -17.64 2.69 5.02
N VAL A 157 -17.37 2.70 6.32
CA VAL A 157 -17.60 1.56 7.22
C VAL A 157 -18.98 1.70 7.86
N ASP A 158 -19.84 0.71 7.64
CA ASP A 158 -21.15 0.62 8.32
C ASP A 158 -21.02 0.02 9.72
N ASP A 159 -22.08 0.17 10.54
CA ASP A 159 -22.11 -0.30 11.92
C ASP A 159 -21.93 -1.82 12.01
N ALA A 160 -22.52 -2.59 11.10
CA ALA A 160 -22.40 -4.06 11.10
C ALA A 160 -20.95 -4.52 10.86
N THR A 161 -20.27 -3.90 9.91
CA THR A 161 -18.84 -4.15 9.63
C THR A 161 -17.97 -3.73 10.83
N PHE A 162 -18.27 -2.59 11.44
CA PHE A 162 -17.54 -2.12 12.63
C PHE A 162 -17.77 -3.05 13.83
N ASP A 163 -19.00 -3.50 14.06
CA ASP A 163 -19.33 -4.40 15.16
C ASP A 163 -18.71 -5.79 14.99
N ALA A 164 -18.56 -6.27 13.75
CA ALA A 164 -17.81 -7.49 13.47
C ALA A 164 -16.32 -7.41 13.93
N MET A 165 -15.72 -6.22 13.87
CA MET A 165 -14.36 -6.01 14.42
C MET A 165 -14.34 -6.13 15.95
N LYS A 166 -15.36 -5.61 16.65
CA LYS A 166 -15.45 -5.67 18.11
C LYS A 166 -15.51 -7.09 18.68
N ALA A 167 -15.95 -8.07 17.88
CA ALA A 167 -15.95 -9.47 18.28
C ALA A 167 -14.52 -10.05 18.49
N PHE A 168 -13.51 -9.43 17.88
CA PHE A 168 -12.14 -9.95 17.88
C PHE A 168 -11.09 -8.96 18.39
N PHE A 169 -11.42 -7.66 18.44
CA PHE A 169 -10.46 -6.59 18.71
C PHE A 169 -11.01 -5.60 19.73
N ASN A 170 -10.18 -5.14 20.65
CA ASN A 170 -10.53 -4.04 21.53
C ASN A 170 -10.41 -2.68 20.79
N THR A 171 -10.87 -1.62 21.43
CA THR A 171 -10.91 -0.26 20.83
C THR A 171 -9.53 0.20 20.32
N LYS A 172 -8.45 -0.08 21.09
CA LYS A 172 -7.09 0.32 20.70
C LYS A 172 -6.64 -0.42 19.45
N GLU A 173 -6.85 -1.73 19.39
CA GLU A 173 -6.52 -2.57 18.24
C GLU A 173 -7.30 -2.16 16.97
N ILE A 174 -8.59 -1.80 17.12
CA ILE A 174 -9.40 -1.29 15.99
C ILE A 174 -8.82 0.02 15.45
N ILE A 175 -8.45 0.96 16.35
CA ILE A 175 -7.81 2.22 15.95
C ILE A 175 -6.49 1.94 15.21
N GLU A 176 -5.66 1.04 15.72
CA GLU A 176 -4.38 0.68 15.10
C GLU A 176 -4.56 0.05 13.72
N LEU A 177 -5.53 -0.85 13.54
CA LEU A 177 -5.88 -1.44 12.24
C LEU A 177 -6.43 -0.39 11.28
N THR A 178 -7.30 0.51 11.75
CA THR A 178 -7.82 1.63 10.95
C THR A 178 -6.70 2.52 10.44
N MET A 179 -5.78 2.90 11.32
CA MET A 179 -4.63 3.72 10.94
C MET A 179 -3.68 2.99 9.97
N ASN A 180 -3.47 1.68 10.15
CA ASN A 180 -2.70 0.88 9.20
C ASN A 180 -3.34 0.89 7.80
N ALA A 181 -4.64 0.60 7.68
CA ALA A 181 -5.35 0.61 6.41
C ALA A 181 -5.26 1.98 5.71
N ALA A 182 -5.54 3.06 6.45
CA ALA A 182 -5.49 4.42 5.92
C ALA A 182 -4.08 4.83 5.48
N TYR A 183 -3.08 4.60 6.33
CA TYR A 183 -1.68 4.94 6.05
C TYR A 183 -1.16 4.23 4.80
N TYR A 184 -1.41 2.93 4.68
CA TYR A 184 -0.89 2.16 3.55
C TYR A 184 -1.68 2.38 2.27
N SER A 185 -2.97 2.74 2.34
CA SER A 185 -3.73 3.24 1.18
C SER A 185 -3.13 4.56 0.66
N ALA A 186 -2.87 5.53 1.55
CA ALA A 186 -2.25 6.80 1.19
C ALA A 186 -0.83 6.61 0.64
N SER A 187 0.00 5.77 1.29
CA SER A 187 1.35 5.44 0.85
C SER A 187 1.36 4.78 -0.54
N SER A 188 0.36 3.93 -0.83
CA SER A 188 0.16 3.33 -2.15
C SER A 188 -0.17 4.38 -3.22
N GLN A 189 -1.03 5.34 -2.91
CA GLN A 189 -1.36 6.45 -3.81
C GLN A 189 -0.12 7.29 -4.13
N ILE A 190 0.68 7.63 -3.11
CA ILE A 190 1.95 8.36 -3.26
C ILE A 190 2.91 7.56 -4.15
N SER A 191 3.11 6.28 -3.86
CA SER A 191 4.02 5.41 -4.61
C SER A 191 3.63 5.30 -6.08
N ARG A 192 2.34 5.19 -6.38
CA ARG A 192 1.82 5.20 -7.76
C ARG A 192 2.00 6.55 -8.44
N ALA A 193 1.62 7.64 -7.75
CA ALA A 193 1.74 8.99 -8.29
C ALA A 193 3.18 9.33 -8.68
N LEU A 194 4.16 8.92 -7.87
CA LEU A 194 5.58 9.16 -8.08
C LEU A 194 6.30 8.03 -8.84
N ARG A 195 5.59 6.97 -9.23
CA ARG A 195 6.13 5.77 -9.91
C ARG A 195 7.31 5.17 -9.14
N ILE A 196 7.15 4.97 -7.83
CA ILE A 196 8.20 4.33 -7.03
C ILE A 196 8.27 2.86 -7.41
N THR A 197 9.43 2.43 -7.87
CA THR A 197 9.69 1.06 -8.30
C THR A 197 10.34 0.25 -7.19
N ALA A 198 10.15 -1.07 -7.23
CA ALA A 198 10.83 -1.97 -6.31
C ALA A 198 12.35 -1.93 -6.52
N GLU A 199 13.08 -2.21 -5.47
CA GLU A 199 14.54 -2.38 -5.50
C GLU A 199 14.90 -3.63 -6.32
N GLY A 200 15.89 -3.52 -7.21
CA GLY A 200 16.26 -4.58 -8.16
C GLY A 200 16.82 -5.85 -7.54
N ASN A 201 17.31 -5.79 -6.31
CA ASN A 201 17.69 -6.95 -5.48
C ASN A 201 17.88 -6.49 -4.03
N PRO A 202 16.91 -6.63 -3.13
CA PRO A 202 17.10 -6.32 -1.73
C PRO A 202 17.93 -7.41 -1.05
N LYS A 203 19.26 -7.41 -1.25
CA LYS A 203 20.15 -8.12 -0.35
C LYS A 203 20.02 -7.48 1.04
N GLY A 204 19.21 -8.07 1.89
CA GLY A 204 19.17 -7.81 3.33
C GLY A 204 18.78 -6.40 3.72
N GLY A 205 17.59 -5.97 3.42
CA GLY A 205 17.10 -4.64 3.82
C GLY A 205 15.60 -4.52 3.77
N GLY A 206 14.91 -5.65 3.73
CA GLY A 206 13.47 -5.67 3.94
C GLY A 206 13.15 -5.27 5.38
N TYR A 207 11.93 -4.91 5.64
CA TYR A 207 11.39 -4.50 6.94
C TYR A 207 11.46 -5.59 8.05
N GLY A 208 12.55 -6.36 8.13
CA GLY A 208 12.76 -7.36 9.18
C GLY A 208 11.84 -8.58 9.07
N THR A 209 11.94 -9.43 10.09
CA THR A 209 11.06 -10.58 10.32
C THR A 209 9.85 -10.16 11.15
N CYS A 210 8.86 -11.04 11.24
CA CYS A 210 7.72 -10.90 12.14
C CYS A 210 8.19 -10.80 13.61
N ARG A 211 8.22 -9.57 14.16
CA ARG A 211 8.52 -9.26 15.56
C ARG A 211 7.54 -8.22 16.05
#